data_5cf6bcb483f592ac56710b31d1acfe62
#
_entry.id   5cf6bcb483f592ac56710b31d1acfe62
#
_cell.length_a   1.000
_cell.length_b   1.000
_cell.length_c   1.000
_cell.angle_alpha   90.00
_cell.angle_beta   90.00
_cell.angle_gamma   90.00
#
_symmetry.space_group_name_H-M   'P 1'
#
loop_
_entity.id
_entity.type
_entity.pdbx_description
1 polymer ?
#
loop_
_entity_poly.entity_id
_entity_poly.type
_entity_poly.pdbx_seq_one_letter_code
_entity_poly.pdbx_strand_id
1 'polypeptide(L)'
;MKKNSLKKILATTLTLALGAVALTGCGSASAKEGAAEQTSEASAAEEQSDSKVYRTLDEIKESGEINIGVFSDKNPFGYVDENGEYQGYDVYFANKLGEDLGVKINFVSTEAASRVEYLETGKVDIVLANFTVTEERAEKVDFALPYMNVALGVVSPEGKVIKDLSEIKADEQVIVISGTTAETYLEKNYPDIKLQKFDTYATAKTSFENGTGVAWANDNTEVIAYAIENKGYEVGIPSLGSQDTIAPAVSKGNSTLLEWINSEIESLGKENFFHADYEATLIDTYGKDYEETLVVEGGKVSDGAAAEASSESSEEASTSATSEAAEAATEASSAK
;
A
#
# COMPACT_ATOMS: atom_id res chain seq x y z
N MET A 1 6.10 40.42 -40.62
CA MET A 1 7.48 40.55 -41.24
C MET A 1 8.43 39.64 -40.52
N LYS A 2 8.98 38.67 -41.28
CA LYS A 2 10.36 38.13 -41.29
C LYS A 2 10.93 37.62 -39.94
N LYS A 3 11.59 36.46 -39.79
CA LYS A 3 12.21 35.49 -40.74
C LYS A 3 12.48 34.19 -40.02
N ASN A 4 12.34 33.08 -40.76
CA ASN A 4 12.85 31.74 -40.49
C ASN A 4 14.37 31.71 -40.23
N SER A 5 14.82 30.76 -39.43
CA SER A 5 16.14 30.18 -39.63
C SER A 5 16.17 28.69 -39.28
N LEU A 6 16.23 27.90 -40.31
CA LEU A 6 16.50 26.47 -40.41
C LEU A 6 18.04 26.26 -40.36
N LYS A 7 18.57 25.36 -39.54
CA LYS A 7 19.92 24.76 -39.70
C LYS A 7 19.91 23.34 -39.13
N LYS A 8 19.77 22.36 -40.00
CA LYS A 8 20.73 21.52 -40.70
C LYS A 8 21.36 20.43 -39.80
N ILE A 9 20.93 19.24 -40.17
CA ILE A 9 21.38 17.88 -39.90
C ILE A 9 22.89 17.73 -40.20
N LEU A 10 23.61 17.01 -39.33
CA LEU A 10 24.84 16.34 -39.72
C LEU A 10 24.83 14.90 -39.18
N ALA A 11 24.65 13.96 -40.11
CA ALA A 11 24.86 12.54 -39.92
C ALA A 11 26.36 12.23 -40.05
N THR A 12 26.89 11.44 -39.11
CA THR A 12 28.23 10.84 -39.29
C THR A 12 28.12 9.34 -39.01
N THR A 13 28.15 8.59 -40.08
CA THR A 13 28.39 7.14 -40.15
C THR A 13 29.87 6.86 -39.88
N LEU A 14 30.20 5.90 -39.01
CA LEU A 14 31.53 5.28 -39.05
C LEU A 14 31.44 3.77 -38.83
N THR A 15 32.04 3.13 -39.75
CA THR A 15 32.18 1.77 -40.24
C THR A 15 32.71 0.72 -39.27
N LEU A 16 32.27 -0.52 -39.53
CA LEU A 16 32.77 -1.82 -39.06
C LEU A 16 34.29 -1.99 -39.18
N ALA A 17 34.88 -2.74 -38.26
CA ALA A 17 36.07 -3.55 -38.53
C ALA A 17 35.93 -4.91 -37.80
N LEU A 18 35.74 -5.96 -38.59
CA LEU A 18 35.93 -7.36 -38.23
C LEU A 18 37.42 -7.66 -38.06
N GLY A 19 37.77 -8.42 -37.01
CA GLY A 19 39.09 -9.04 -36.85
C GLY A 19 38.93 -10.47 -36.33
N ALA A 20 38.85 -11.41 -37.24
CA ALA A 20 38.95 -12.84 -36.94
C ALA A 20 40.44 -13.25 -36.90
N VAL A 21 40.86 -13.93 -35.83
CA VAL A 21 42.10 -14.71 -35.80
C VAL A 21 41.80 -16.10 -35.26
N ALA A 22 41.81 -17.05 -36.15
CA ALA A 22 41.93 -18.47 -35.85
C ALA A 22 43.40 -18.86 -35.89
N LEU A 23 43.86 -19.61 -34.92
CA LEU A 23 45.06 -20.44 -35.06
C LEU A 23 44.99 -21.71 -34.24
N THR A 24 44.98 -22.79 -34.96
CA THR A 24 45.12 -24.18 -34.60
C THR A 24 46.50 -24.50 -34.08
N GLY A 25 46.59 -25.45 -33.13
CA GLY A 25 47.84 -26.07 -32.69
C GLY A 25 47.60 -27.33 -31.90
N CYS A 26 47.58 -28.50 -32.63
CA CYS A 26 47.69 -29.83 -32.06
C CYS A 26 49.12 -30.11 -31.61
N GLY A 27 49.31 -30.89 -30.53
CA GLY A 27 50.58 -31.50 -30.14
C GLY A 27 50.40 -32.47 -29.01
N SER A 28 50.51 -33.78 -29.33
CA SER A 28 50.39 -34.95 -28.46
C SER A 28 51.63 -35.24 -27.65
N ALA A 29 51.41 -35.95 -26.56
CA ALA A 29 52.07 -37.15 -26.02
C ALA A 29 53.01 -37.02 -24.82
N SER A 30 52.60 -37.75 -23.80
CA SER A 30 53.27 -38.86 -23.06
C SER A 30 54.02 -38.58 -21.77
N ALA A 31 53.36 -39.06 -20.70
CA ALA A 31 53.83 -39.91 -19.58
C ALA A 31 55.07 -39.54 -18.76
N LYS A 32 54.94 -39.36 -17.44
CA LYS A 32 55.20 -40.32 -16.36
C LYS A 32 55.26 -39.65 -14.99
N GLU A 33 54.51 -40.26 -14.09
CA GLU A 33 54.72 -40.56 -12.65
C GLU A 33 55.58 -39.64 -11.77
N GLY A 34 54.99 -39.29 -10.62
CA GLY A 34 55.72 -38.97 -9.38
C GLY A 34 54.87 -38.22 -8.35
N ALA A 35 54.33 -38.98 -7.47
CA ALA A 35 53.73 -38.82 -6.16
C ALA A 35 53.88 -37.54 -5.34
N ALA A 36 52.81 -37.35 -4.58
CA ALA A 36 52.68 -36.90 -3.18
C ALA A 36 52.26 -35.46 -2.91
N GLU A 37 51.02 -35.42 -2.44
CA GLU A 37 50.51 -34.71 -1.24
C GLU A 37 50.86 -33.21 -1.05
N GLN A 38 49.86 -32.34 -1.13
CA GLN A 38 49.17 -31.81 0.07
C GLN A 38 48.01 -30.94 -0.30
N THR A 39 46.90 -31.25 0.33
CA THR A 39 45.67 -30.55 0.51
C THR A 39 45.85 -29.07 0.80
N SER A 40 45.12 -28.24 0.05
CA SER A 40 44.42 -27.08 0.61
C SER A 40 43.14 -26.84 -0.21
N GLU A 41 42.04 -27.35 0.33
CA GLU A 41 40.70 -26.89 -0.07
C GLU A 41 40.61 -25.42 0.28
N ALA A 42 40.74 -24.57 -0.71
CA ALA A 42 40.17 -23.25 -0.70
C ALA A 42 38.82 -23.37 -1.42
N SER A 43 37.76 -23.56 -0.66
CA SER A 43 36.39 -23.34 -1.09
C SER A 43 36.30 -21.87 -1.53
N ALA A 44 36.44 -21.63 -2.83
CA ALA A 44 35.97 -20.42 -3.42
C ALA A 44 34.43 -20.55 -3.42
N ALA A 45 33.80 -19.98 -2.40
CA ALA A 45 32.42 -19.57 -2.51
C ALA A 45 32.40 -18.57 -3.66
N GLU A 46 31.87 -19.00 -4.80
CA GLU A 46 31.38 -18.07 -5.82
C GLU A 46 30.25 -17.28 -5.15
N GLU A 47 30.58 -16.11 -4.59
CA GLU A 47 29.60 -15.08 -4.37
C GLU A 47 29.04 -14.74 -5.75
N GLN A 48 27.86 -15.30 -6.08
CA GLN A 48 26.99 -14.73 -7.06
C GLN A 48 26.72 -13.31 -6.55
N SER A 49 27.41 -12.34 -7.10
CA SER A 49 27.07 -10.95 -7.02
C SER A 49 25.77 -10.77 -7.81
N ASP A 50 24.67 -11.13 -7.16
CA ASP A 50 23.36 -10.61 -7.50
C ASP A 50 23.50 -9.10 -7.22
N SER A 51 23.50 -8.28 -8.27
CA SER A 51 23.69 -6.85 -8.13
C SER A 51 22.48 -6.32 -7.35
N LYS A 52 22.66 -6.13 -6.04
CA LYS A 52 21.60 -5.60 -5.19
C LYS A 52 21.14 -4.24 -5.75
N VAL A 53 19.86 -4.09 -5.88
CA VAL A 53 19.24 -2.89 -6.46
C VAL A 53 18.99 -1.82 -5.39
N TYR A 54 18.91 -2.21 -4.11
CA TYR A 54 18.58 -1.33 -2.99
C TYR A 54 19.83 -0.76 -2.28
N ARG A 55 19.65 0.33 -1.56
CA ARG A 55 20.65 0.90 -0.64
C ARG A 55 20.44 0.32 0.77
N THR A 56 21.54 -0.09 1.41
CA THR A 56 21.54 -0.49 2.84
C THR A 56 21.36 0.72 3.74
N LEU A 57 21.05 0.47 5.02
CA LEU A 57 20.97 1.51 6.04
C LEU A 57 22.24 2.38 6.11
N ASP A 58 23.43 1.76 6.03
CA ASP A 58 24.71 2.51 6.08
C ASP A 58 24.88 3.36 4.84
N GLU A 59 24.58 2.85 3.63
CA GLU A 59 24.65 3.61 2.39
C GLU A 59 23.67 4.81 2.38
N ILE A 60 22.49 4.67 2.98
CA ILE A 60 21.51 5.74 3.16
C ILE A 60 22.13 6.82 4.09
N LYS A 61 22.66 6.42 5.25
CA LYS A 61 23.29 7.34 6.21
C LYS A 61 24.50 8.06 5.61
N GLU A 62 25.34 7.35 4.87
CA GLU A 62 26.50 7.93 4.19
C GLU A 62 26.09 8.92 3.09
N SER A 63 25.00 8.66 2.36
CA SER A 63 24.49 9.57 1.34
C SER A 63 23.87 10.84 1.92
N GLY A 64 23.44 10.82 3.18
CA GLY A 64 22.74 11.91 3.84
C GLY A 64 21.31 12.14 3.37
N GLU A 65 20.74 11.21 2.58
CA GLU A 65 19.38 11.30 2.07
C GLU A 65 18.70 9.94 1.92
N ILE A 66 17.37 9.92 2.08
CA ILE A 66 16.52 8.76 1.90
C ILE A 66 15.37 9.07 0.92
N ASN A 67 15.06 8.13 0.03
CA ASN A 67 13.93 8.24 -0.89
C ASN A 67 12.72 7.47 -0.32
N ILE A 68 11.63 8.17 -0.03
CA ILE A 68 10.41 7.56 0.52
C ILE A 68 9.26 7.76 -0.45
N GLY A 69 8.68 6.63 -0.90
CA GLY A 69 7.48 6.62 -1.73
C GLY A 69 6.24 6.87 -0.88
N VAL A 70 5.50 7.94 -1.17
CA VAL A 70 4.25 8.32 -0.51
C VAL A 70 3.20 8.67 -1.56
N PHE A 71 1.92 8.58 -1.22
CA PHE A 71 0.88 9.15 -2.07
C PHE A 71 0.97 10.68 -2.13
N SER A 72 0.46 11.27 -3.21
CA SER A 72 0.38 12.72 -3.39
C SER A 72 -1.06 13.23 -3.59
N ASP A 73 -2.04 12.31 -3.62
CA ASP A 73 -3.45 12.60 -3.91
C ASP A 73 -4.45 11.78 -3.07
N LYS A 74 -3.97 11.11 -2.00
CA LYS A 74 -4.78 10.33 -1.05
C LYS A 74 -4.86 11.03 0.31
N ASN A 75 -5.63 12.12 0.41
CA ASN A 75 -5.94 12.79 1.67
C ASN A 75 -6.87 11.88 2.52
N PRO A 76 -6.61 11.69 3.84
CA PRO A 76 -5.60 12.33 4.70
C PRO A 76 -4.30 11.54 4.91
N PHE A 77 -4.00 10.50 4.11
CA PHE A 77 -2.83 9.63 4.32
C PHE A 77 -1.55 10.18 3.71
N GLY A 78 -1.60 10.54 2.41
CA GLY A 78 -0.49 11.16 1.68
C GLY A 78 -1.04 12.05 0.58
N TYR A 79 -0.79 13.35 0.68
CA TYR A 79 -1.25 14.33 -0.29
C TYR A 79 -0.30 15.53 -0.35
N VAL A 80 -0.42 16.32 -1.41
CA VAL A 80 0.32 17.58 -1.56
C VAL A 80 -0.66 18.72 -1.30
N ASP A 81 -0.29 19.61 -0.38
CA ASP A 81 -1.10 20.76 -0.01
C ASP A 81 -1.02 21.91 -1.04
N GLU A 82 -1.72 23.03 -0.78
CA GLU A 82 -1.73 24.21 -1.64
C GLU A 82 -0.36 24.90 -1.78
N ASN A 83 0.57 24.65 -0.85
CA ASN A 83 1.92 25.19 -0.87
C ASN A 83 2.89 24.27 -1.63
N GLY A 84 2.43 23.09 -2.05
CA GLY A 84 3.26 22.07 -2.70
C GLY A 84 4.02 21.17 -1.72
N GLU A 85 3.65 21.17 -0.44
CA GLU A 85 4.28 20.36 0.59
C GLU A 85 3.52 19.06 0.81
N TYR A 86 4.26 17.96 1.04
CA TYR A 86 3.67 16.68 1.38
C TYR A 86 3.10 16.69 2.80
N GLN A 87 1.88 16.16 2.97
CA GLN A 87 1.13 16.11 4.23
C GLN A 87 0.44 14.76 4.39
N GLY A 88 -0.02 14.45 5.61
CA GLY A 88 -0.84 13.29 5.95
C GLY A 88 -0.13 12.28 6.85
N TYR A 89 -0.86 11.24 7.25
CA TYR A 89 -0.46 10.24 8.24
C TYR A 89 0.85 9.52 7.85
N ASP A 90 0.94 9.01 6.62
CA ASP A 90 2.16 8.35 6.12
C ASP A 90 3.36 9.33 6.05
N VAL A 91 3.08 10.61 5.73
CA VAL A 91 4.11 11.65 5.63
C VAL A 91 4.61 12.10 7.00
N TYR A 92 3.71 12.15 8.00
CA TYR A 92 4.09 12.47 9.38
C TYR A 92 5.06 11.41 9.92
N PHE A 93 4.75 10.13 9.72
CA PHE A 93 5.64 9.05 10.09
C PHE A 93 6.96 9.09 9.28
N ALA A 94 6.92 9.32 7.97
CA ALA A 94 8.12 9.45 7.15
C ALA A 94 9.05 10.57 7.64
N ASN A 95 8.49 11.72 8.04
CA ASN A 95 9.28 12.83 8.60
C ASN A 95 10.01 12.41 9.88
N LYS A 96 9.35 11.65 10.74
CA LYS A 96 9.97 11.11 11.96
C LYS A 96 11.13 10.16 11.63
N LEU A 97 10.96 9.25 10.67
CA LEU A 97 12.04 8.37 10.23
C LEU A 97 13.25 9.13 9.70
N GLY A 98 13.02 10.19 8.91
CA GLY A 98 14.13 11.04 8.42
C GLY A 98 14.85 11.81 9.53
N GLU A 99 14.11 12.33 10.50
CA GLU A 99 14.65 12.99 11.70
C GLU A 99 15.55 12.04 12.49
N ASP A 100 15.06 10.83 12.79
CA ASP A 100 15.78 9.86 13.63
C ASP A 100 17.00 9.25 12.92
N LEU A 101 16.95 9.11 11.59
CA LEU A 101 18.12 8.76 10.78
C LEU A 101 19.13 9.92 10.67
N GLY A 102 18.70 11.17 10.88
CA GLY A 102 19.50 12.36 10.65
C GLY A 102 19.81 12.61 9.18
N VAL A 103 18.90 12.25 8.26
CA VAL A 103 19.06 12.40 6.82
C VAL A 103 17.92 13.23 6.21
N LYS A 104 18.17 13.81 5.04
CA LYS A 104 17.15 14.51 4.28
C LYS A 104 16.20 13.50 3.62
N ILE A 105 14.89 13.77 3.66
CA ILE A 105 13.90 12.98 2.93
C ILE A 105 13.70 13.56 1.53
N ASN A 106 13.72 12.68 0.54
CA ASN A 106 13.23 12.95 -0.81
C ASN A 106 11.91 12.19 -0.98
N PHE A 107 10.79 12.89 -0.92
CA PHE A 107 9.49 12.28 -1.20
C PHE A 107 9.35 11.97 -2.69
N VAL A 108 8.89 10.76 -2.98
CA VAL A 108 8.61 10.29 -4.33
C VAL A 108 7.11 10.01 -4.45
N SER A 109 6.42 10.80 -5.27
CA SER A 109 5.01 10.56 -5.56
C SER A 109 4.83 9.15 -6.14
N THR A 110 3.94 8.37 -5.51
CA THR A 110 3.77 6.95 -5.79
C THR A 110 2.30 6.64 -6.01
N GLU A 111 2.00 5.91 -7.06
CA GLU A 111 0.68 5.35 -7.31
C GLU A 111 0.57 3.94 -6.71
N ALA A 112 -0.65 3.47 -6.43
CA ALA A 112 -0.85 2.18 -5.77
C ALA A 112 -0.24 1.00 -6.55
N ALA A 113 -0.34 1.00 -7.88
CA ALA A 113 0.24 -0.02 -8.75
C ALA A 113 1.77 0.00 -8.79
N SER A 114 2.40 1.15 -8.51
CA SER A 114 3.86 1.33 -8.64
C SER A 114 4.64 0.98 -7.38
N ARG A 115 3.98 0.72 -6.24
CA ARG A 115 4.63 0.53 -4.93
C ARG A 115 5.68 -0.58 -4.92
N VAL A 116 5.31 -1.75 -5.46
CA VAL A 116 6.22 -2.91 -5.54
C VAL A 116 7.37 -2.60 -6.51
N GLU A 117 7.08 -2.14 -7.72
CA GLU A 117 8.08 -1.83 -8.75
C GLU A 117 9.11 -0.80 -8.28
N TYR A 118 8.68 0.23 -7.53
CA TYR A 118 9.61 1.26 -7.05
C TYR A 118 10.61 0.72 -6.03
N LEU A 119 10.23 -0.28 -5.23
CA LEU A 119 11.16 -1.00 -4.35
C LEU A 119 12.05 -1.97 -5.14
N GLU A 120 11.49 -2.76 -6.07
CA GLU A 120 12.23 -3.72 -6.89
C GLU A 120 13.29 -3.04 -7.76
N THR A 121 13.04 -1.80 -8.19
CA THR A 121 13.97 -1.02 -9.04
C THR A 121 14.90 -0.09 -8.26
N GLY A 122 14.75 -0.02 -6.93
CA GLY A 122 15.54 0.90 -6.10
C GLY A 122 15.23 2.37 -6.31
N LYS A 123 14.07 2.70 -6.89
CA LYS A 123 13.60 4.08 -7.07
C LYS A 123 13.31 4.74 -5.73
N VAL A 124 12.84 3.94 -4.77
CA VAL A 124 12.65 4.34 -3.37
C VAL A 124 13.32 3.33 -2.45
N ASP A 125 13.69 3.77 -1.24
CA ASP A 125 14.23 2.92 -0.19
C ASP A 125 13.12 2.34 0.68
N ILE A 126 12.08 3.15 0.93
CA ILE A 126 10.90 2.79 1.72
C ILE A 126 9.64 3.18 0.93
N VAL A 127 8.61 2.35 1.01
CA VAL A 127 7.23 2.72 0.66
C VAL A 127 6.44 2.93 1.94
N LEU A 128 5.93 4.16 2.11
CA LEU A 128 4.96 4.60 3.11
C LEU A 128 3.78 5.22 2.36
N ALA A 129 3.00 4.38 1.69
CA ALA A 129 1.90 4.78 0.83
C ALA A 129 0.69 3.91 1.12
N ASN A 130 0.24 3.92 2.38
CA ASN A 130 -0.92 3.18 2.88
C ASN A 130 -0.89 1.72 2.34
N PHE A 131 0.24 1.03 2.59
CA PHE A 131 0.57 -0.22 1.90
C PHE A 131 0.12 -1.43 2.70
N THR A 132 -1.03 -1.98 2.34
CA THR A 132 -1.62 -3.17 2.97
C THR A 132 -0.70 -4.37 2.83
N VAL A 133 -0.44 -5.05 3.93
CA VAL A 133 0.30 -6.30 3.98
C VAL A 133 -0.54 -7.41 3.36
N THR A 134 -0.02 -8.07 2.32
CA THR A 134 -0.63 -9.26 1.72
C THR A 134 0.44 -10.30 1.41
N GLU A 135 0.07 -11.58 1.38
CA GLU A 135 1.00 -12.66 1.04
C GLU A 135 1.65 -12.44 -0.34
N GLU A 136 0.86 -12.05 -1.35
CA GLU A 136 1.36 -11.80 -2.70
C GLU A 136 2.42 -10.69 -2.74
N ARG A 137 2.19 -9.60 -2.00
CA ARG A 137 3.16 -8.49 -1.92
C ARG A 137 4.41 -8.90 -1.12
N ALA A 138 4.23 -9.68 -0.04
CA ALA A 138 5.32 -10.17 0.80
C ALA A 138 6.27 -11.16 0.07
N GLU A 139 5.84 -11.75 -1.04
CA GLU A 139 6.74 -12.50 -1.91
C GLU A 139 7.78 -11.60 -2.61
N LYS A 140 7.44 -10.32 -2.86
CA LYS A 140 8.23 -9.39 -3.66
C LYS A 140 8.97 -8.31 -2.85
N VAL A 141 8.43 -7.95 -1.69
CA VAL A 141 8.98 -6.93 -0.80
C VAL A 141 9.04 -7.46 0.63
N ASP A 142 9.76 -6.79 1.52
CA ASP A 142 9.74 -7.07 2.94
C ASP A 142 8.98 -5.98 3.68
N PHE A 143 7.94 -6.38 4.42
CA PHE A 143 7.16 -5.50 5.26
C PHE A 143 7.75 -5.38 6.66
N ALA A 144 7.79 -4.17 7.17
CA ALA A 144 8.08 -3.89 8.57
C ALA A 144 6.86 -4.19 9.47
N LEU A 145 7.00 -3.88 10.76
CA LEU A 145 5.89 -3.93 11.70
C LEU A 145 4.77 -2.96 11.29
N PRO A 146 3.49 -3.34 11.47
CA PRO A 146 2.37 -2.51 11.07
C PRO A 146 2.19 -1.29 11.99
N TYR A 147 1.59 -0.23 11.44
CA TYR A 147 1.27 1.00 12.17
C TYR A 147 -0.22 1.37 12.09
N MET A 148 -1.02 0.65 11.30
CA MET A 148 -2.44 0.91 11.13
C MET A 148 -3.21 -0.36 10.77
N ASN A 149 -4.46 -0.46 11.25
CA ASN A 149 -5.44 -1.46 10.80
C ASN A 149 -6.24 -0.94 9.61
N VAL A 150 -6.69 -1.84 8.75
CA VAL A 150 -7.52 -1.53 7.59
C VAL A 150 -8.43 -2.69 7.25
N ALA A 151 -9.58 -2.39 6.65
CA ALA A 151 -10.42 -3.36 5.94
C ALA A 151 -10.79 -2.77 4.58
N LEU A 152 -11.45 -3.53 3.72
CA LEU A 152 -12.07 -2.96 2.53
C LEU A 152 -13.44 -2.41 2.85
N GLY A 153 -13.87 -1.38 2.10
CA GLY A 153 -15.20 -0.80 2.20
C GLY A 153 -15.76 -0.41 0.85
N VAL A 154 -17.07 -0.11 0.83
CA VAL A 154 -17.76 0.34 -0.38
C VAL A 154 -18.64 1.53 -0.06
N VAL A 155 -18.41 2.63 -0.77
CA VAL A 155 -19.22 3.85 -0.73
C VAL A 155 -20.06 3.95 -2.00
N SER A 156 -21.28 4.48 -1.86
CA SER A 156 -22.23 4.68 -2.96
C SER A 156 -23.09 5.91 -2.73
N PRO A 157 -23.76 6.46 -3.75
CA PRO A 157 -24.69 7.55 -3.57
C PRO A 157 -25.82 7.23 -2.60
N GLU A 158 -26.21 8.15 -1.69
CA GLU A 158 -27.31 7.99 -0.74
C GLU A 158 -28.63 7.55 -1.39
N GLY A 159 -28.88 7.99 -2.64
CA GLY A 159 -30.07 7.60 -3.40
C GLY A 159 -30.10 6.13 -3.82
N LYS A 160 -28.97 5.44 -3.74
CA LYS A 160 -28.81 4.02 -4.08
C LYS A 160 -27.64 3.43 -3.29
N VAL A 161 -27.84 3.27 -1.99
CA VAL A 161 -26.82 2.68 -1.12
C VAL A 161 -26.67 1.19 -1.43
N ILE A 162 -25.47 0.75 -1.75
CA ILE A 162 -25.11 -0.64 -1.99
C ILE A 162 -24.69 -1.25 -0.63
N LYS A 163 -25.52 -2.11 -0.07
CA LYS A 163 -25.28 -2.79 1.21
C LYS A 163 -24.76 -4.21 1.05
N ASP A 164 -24.90 -4.77 -0.15
CA ASP A 164 -24.38 -6.07 -0.54
C ASP A 164 -23.94 -6.02 -2.00
N LEU A 165 -22.80 -6.61 -2.33
CA LEU A 165 -22.26 -6.61 -3.69
C LEU A 165 -23.17 -7.33 -4.71
N SER A 166 -24.04 -8.22 -4.26
CA SER A 166 -25.06 -8.86 -5.12
C SER A 166 -26.13 -7.90 -5.64
N GLU A 167 -26.25 -6.71 -5.07
CA GLU A 167 -27.18 -5.67 -5.56
C GLU A 167 -26.68 -4.99 -6.84
N ILE A 168 -25.40 -5.15 -7.17
CA ILE A 168 -24.77 -4.56 -8.36
C ILE A 168 -25.18 -5.36 -9.59
N LYS A 169 -25.80 -4.68 -10.57
CA LYS A 169 -26.28 -5.31 -11.78
C LYS A 169 -25.15 -5.53 -12.79
N ALA A 170 -25.35 -6.49 -13.70
CA ALA A 170 -24.36 -6.87 -14.70
C ALA A 170 -23.96 -5.76 -15.69
N ASP A 171 -24.75 -4.69 -15.84
CA ASP A 171 -24.46 -3.53 -16.67
C ASP A 171 -23.86 -2.36 -15.87
N GLU A 172 -23.81 -2.45 -14.55
CA GLU A 172 -23.24 -1.45 -13.66
C GLU A 172 -21.73 -1.70 -13.42
N GLN A 173 -21.00 -0.66 -13.03
CA GLN A 173 -19.57 -0.72 -12.78
C GLN A 173 -19.24 -0.23 -11.38
N VAL A 174 -18.24 -0.87 -10.76
CA VAL A 174 -17.63 -0.44 -9.50
C VAL A 174 -16.28 0.22 -9.81
N ILE A 175 -16.07 1.40 -9.25
CA ILE A 175 -14.78 2.10 -9.34
C ILE A 175 -13.79 1.45 -8.39
N VAL A 176 -12.58 1.22 -8.85
CA VAL A 176 -11.42 0.78 -8.06
C VAL A 176 -10.15 1.51 -8.51
N ILE A 177 -9.14 1.53 -7.65
CA ILE A 177 -7.80 2.01 -7.99
C ILE A 177 -6.92 0.81 -8.36
N SER A 178 -6.20 0.91 -9.48
CA SER A 178 -5.27 -0.14 -9.95
C SER A 178 -4.18 -0.41 -8.89
N GLY A 179 -3.91 -1.70 -8.61
CA GLY A 179 -2.90 -2.14 -7.65
C GLY A 179 -3.34 -2.09 -6.18
N THR A 180 -4.65 -1.85 -5.91
CA THR A 180 -5.21 -1.91 -4.56
C THR A 180 -5.69 -3.31 -4.20
N THR A 181 -5.82 -3.57 -2.90
CA THR A 181 -6.45 -4.80 -2.38
C THR A 181 -7.92 -4.91 -2.76
N ALA A 182 -8.63 -3.78 -2.91
CA ALA A 182 -10.02 -3.77 -3.36
C ALA A 182 -10.16 -4.30 -4.80
N GLU A 183 -9.28 -3.89 -5.72
CA GLU A 183 -9.24 -4.43 -7.08
C GLU A 183 -9.05 -5.95 -7.05
N THR A 184 -7.96 -6.41 -6.42
CA THR A 184 -7.62 -7.85 -6.36
C THR A 184 -8.70 -8.67 -5.69
N TYR A 185 -9.29 -8.16 -4.60
CA TYR A 185 -10.37 -8.85 -3.87
C TYR A 185 -11.63 -9.02 -4.74
N LEU A 186 -12.05 -7.96 -5.44
CA LEU A 186 -13.23 -8.02 -6.29
C LEU A 186 -13.00 -8.90 -7.52
N GLU A 187 -11.85 -8.84 -8.16
CA GLU A 187 -11.51 -9.71 -9.29
C GLU A 187 -11.52 -11.20 -8.91
N LYS A 188 -11.00 -11.51 -7.71
CA LYS A 188 -10.91 -12.89 -7.23
C LYS A 188 -12.25 -13.45 -6.76
N ASN A 189 -13.03 -12.67 -6.00
CA ASN A 189 -14.21 -13.16 -5.29
C ASN A 189 -15.52 -12.80 -6.00
N TYR A 190 -15.52 -11.78 -6.86
CA TYR A 190 -16.70 -11.27 -7.57
C TYR A 190 -16.41 -11.00 -9.05
N PRO A 191 -15.95 -12.02 -9.82
CA PRO A 191 -15.46 -11.84 -11.19
C PRO A 191 -16.54 -11.35 -12.18
N ASP A 192 -17.84 -11.47 -11.82
CA ASP A 192 -18.96 -10.98 -12.63
C ASP A 192 -19.20 -9.47 -12.49
N ILE A 193 -18.63 -8.82 -11.46
CA ILE A 193 -18.72 -7.38 -11.28
C ILE A 193 -17.76 -6.69 -12.25
N LYS A 194 -18.28 -5.76 -13.03
CA LYS A 194 -17.45 -4.94 -13.92
C LYS A 194 -16.70 -3.89 -13.12
N LEU A 195 -15.38 -3.90 -13.19
CA LEU A 195 -14.53 -2.90 -12.56
C LEU A 195 -14.18 -1.78 -13.55
N GLN A 196 -14.30 -0.54 -13.10
CA GLN A 196 -13.75 0.63 -13.76
C GLN A 196 -12.50 1.06 -12.99
N LYS A 197 -11.33 0.82 -13.58
CA LYS A 197 -10.02 0.99 -12.94
C LYS A 197 -9.43 2.35 -13.23
N PHE A 198 -8.85 2.97 -12.22
CA PHE A 198 -8.14 4.24 -12.32
C PHE A 198 -6.76 4.10 -11.68
N ASP A 199 -5.79 4.86 -12.16
CA ASP A 199 -4.42 4.81 -11.63
C ASP A 199 -4.25 5.74 -10.42
N THR A 200 -5.05 6.84 -10.33
CA THR A 200 -4.93 7.86 -9.28
C THR A 200 -6.25 8.05 -8.52
N TYR A 201 -6.14 8.44 -7.25
CA TYR A 201 -7.29 8.76 -6.39
C TYR A 201 -8.08 9.97 -6.93
N ALA A 202 -7.39 10.99 -7.42
CA ALA A 202 -8.02 12.19 -7.98
C ALA A 202 -8.91 11.87 -9.19
N THR A 203 -8.45 11.02 -10.12
CA THR A 203 -9.25 10.62 -11.29
C THR A 203 -10.42 9.71 -10.92
N ALA A 204 -10.24 8.80 -9.96
CA ALA A 204 -11.30 7.94 -9.45
C ALA A 204 -12.41 8.76 -8.77
N LYS A 205 -12.05 9.68 -7.86
CA LYS A 205 -13.00 10.59 -7.18
C LYS A 205 -13.81 11.38 -8.21
N THR A 206 -13.14 12.05 -9.14
CA THR A 206 -13.81 12.81 -10.22
C THR A 206 -14.75 11.94 -11.05
N SER A 207 -14.37 10.72 -11.35
CA SER A 207 -15.18 9.78 -12.13
C SER A 207 -16.41 9.33 -11.33
N PHE A 208 -16.24 9.04 -10.03
CA PHE A 208 -17.32 8.66 -9.14
C PHE A 208 -18.35 9.79 -8.96
N GLU A 209 -17.89 11.02 -8.76
CA GLU A 209 -18.74 12.21 -8.69
C GLU A 209 -19.55 12.46 -9.98
N ASN A 210 -18.96 12.12 -11.13
CA ASN A 210 -19.65 12.18 -12.43
C ASN A 210 -20.61 11.00 -12.67
N GLY A 211 -20.73 10.07 -11.71
CA GLY A 211 -21.68 8.94 -11.77
C GLY A 211 -21.32 7.88 -12.80
N THR A 212 -20.04 7.70 -13.14
CA THR A 212 -19.60 6.68 -14.09
C THR A 212 -19.61 5.28 -13.48
N GLY A 213 -19.54 5.16 -12.16
CA GLY A 213 -19.71 3.92 -11.40
C GLY A 213 -20.82 4.05 -10.36
N VAL A 214 -21.48 2.94 -10.03
CA VAL A 214 -22.57 2.91 -9.02
C VAL A 214 -22.05 2.87 -7.59
N ALA A 215 -20.80 2.47 -7.41
CA ALA A 215 -20.09 2.41 -6.14
C ALA A 215 -18.58 2.57 -6.37
N TRP A 216 -17.88 2.90 -5.29
CA TRP A 216 -16.42 2.91 -5.23
C TRP A 216 -15.97 2.01 -4.09
N ALA A 217 -15.15 1.00 -4.41
CA ALA A 217 -14.54 0.09 -3.45
C ALA A 217 -13.07 0.44 -3.24
N ASN A 218 -12.66 0.57 -1.98
CA ASN A 218 -11.29 0.85 -1.56
C ASN A 218 -11.08 0.41 -0.11
N ASP A 219 -9.98 0.83 0.51
CA ASP A 219 -9.80 0.75 1.95
C ASP A 219 -10.99 1.43 2.64
N ASN A 220 -11.50 0.83 3.72
CA ASN A 220 -12.63 1.39 4.46
C ASN A 220 -12.33 2.81 4.96
N THR A 221 -11.09 3.08 5.34
CA THR A 221 -10.64 4.42 5.73
C THR A 221 -10.84 5.43 4.61
N GLU A 222 -10.49 5.11 3.37
CA GLU A 222 -10.68 6.01 2.23
C GLU A 222 -12.16 6.28 1.95
N VAL A 223 -13.00 5.23 1.91
CA VAL A 223 -14.41 5.39 1.59
C VAL A 223 -15.20 6.08 2.71
N ILE A 224 -14.78 5.90 3.98
CA ILE A 224 -15.35 6.60 5.14
C ILE A 224 -14.98 8.09 5.06
N ALA A 225 -13.70 8.43 4.86
CA ALA A 225 -13.27 9.81 4.69
C ALA A 225 -14.05 10.50 3.57
N TYR A 226 -14.16 9.83 2.42
CA TYR A 226 -14.91 10.35 1.29
C TYR A 226 -16.38 10.65 1.63
N ALA A 227 -17.07 9.74 2.31
CA ALA A 227 -18.47 9.93 2.69
C ALA A 227 -18.66 11.05 3.75
N ILE A 228 -17.69 11.22 4.65
CA ILE A 228 -17.71 12.32 5.64
C ILE A 228 -17.54 13.67 4.94
N GLU A 229 -16.60 13.77 4.03
CA GLU A 229 -16.27 15.00 3.30
C GLU A 229 -17.32 15.38 2.25
N ASN A 230 -18.01 14.39 1.66
CA ASN A 230 -18.89 14.57 0.53
C ASN A 230 -20.34 14.18 0.86
N LYS A 231 -21.20 15.19 1.06
CA LYS A 231 -22.64 14.96 1.26
C LYS A 231 -23.27 14.30 0.04
N GLY A 232 -24.20 13.39 0.28
CA GLY A 232 -24.90 12.64 -0.77
C GLY A 232 -24.27 11.28 -1.07
N TYR A 233 -23.30 10.85 -0.27
CA TYR A 233 -22.69 9.53 -0.33
C TYR A 233 -22.73 8.83 1.03
N GLU A 234 -22.87 7.51 1.02
CA GLU A 234 -22.97 6.66 2.22
C GLU A 234 -22.10 5.41 2.05
N VAL A 235 -21.41 5.00 3.11
CA VAL A 235 -20.69 3.74 3.16
C VAL A 235 -21.68 2.64 3.48
N GLY A 236 -22.13 1.93 2.45
CA GLY A 236 -23.10 0.85 2.61
C GLY A 236 -22.46 -0.47 3.07
N ILE A 237 -21.16 -0.65 2.75
CA ILE A 237 -20.37 -1.81 3.21
C ILE A 237 -19.12 -1.25 3.93
N PRO A 238 -19.14 -1.15 5.26
CA PRO A 238 -18.03 -0.58 6.03
C PRO A 238 -16.86 -1.55 6.24
N SER A 239 -17.10 -2.86 6.07
CA SER A 239 -16.08 -3.90 6.17
C SER A 239 -16.38 -5.01 5.17
N LEU A 240 -15.47 -5.25 4.24
CA LEU A 240 -15.56 -6.27 3.21
C LEU A 240 -14.31 -7.16 3.29
N GLY A 241 -14.49 -8.46 3.44
CA GLY A 241 -13.40 -9.40 3.64
C GLY A 241 -12.86 -9.41 5.07
N SER A 242 -11.57 -9.71 5.23
CA SER A 242 -10.86 -9.71 6.52
C SER A 242 -10.33 -8.33 6.86
N GLN A 243 -10.03 -8.13 8.13
CA GLN A 243 -9.20 -7.02 8.56
C GLN A 243 -7.74 -7.33 8.22
N ASP A 244 -7.06 -6.35 7.67
CA ASP A 244 -5.65 -6.36 7.30
C ASP A 244 -4.89 -5.26 8.05
N THR A 245 -3.60 -5.13 7.79
CA THR A 245 -2.77 -4.06 8.37
C THR A 245 -2.01 -3.30 7.29
N ILE A 246 -1.68 -2.06 7.59
CA ILE A 246 -0.78 -1.21 6.81
C ILE A 246 0.59 -1.23 7.46
N ALA A 247 1.64 -1.40 6.67
CA ALA A 247 3.02 -1.39 7.14
C ALA A 247 3.97 -0.72 6.15
N PRO A 248 5.11 -0.17 6.60
CA PRO A 248 6.18 0.24 5.72
C PRO A 248 6.74 -0.96 4.98
N ALA A 249 7.19 -0.77 3.75
CA ALA A 249 7.86 -1.83 3.00
C ALA A 249 9.21 -1.37 2.46
N VAL A 250 10.14 -2.31 2.38
CA VAL A 250 11.47 -2.14 1.80
C VAL A 250 11.70 -3.18 0.70
N SER A 251 12.73 -2.98 -0.11
CA SER A 251 13.13 -3.96 -1.12
C SER A 251 13.43 -5.32 -0.48
N LYS A 252 13.04 -6.38 -1.17
CA LYS A 252 13.24 -7.76 -0.71
C LYS A 252 14.71 -8.02 -0.34
N GLY A 253 14.95 -8.54 0.85
CA GLY A 253 16.29 -8.85 1.36
C GLY A 253 17.06 -7.65 1.96
N ASN A 254 16.49 -6.45 2.03
CA ASN A 254 17.10 -5.30 2.70
C ASN A 254 16.95 -5.37 4.22
N SER A 255 17.59 -6.36 4.83
CA SER A 255 17.45 -6.67 6.26
C SER A 255 17.90 -5.53 7.17
N THR A 256 18.97 -4.80 6.80
CA THR A 256 19.51 -3.73 7.66
C THR A 256 18.56 -2.56 7.81
N LEU A 257 17.90 -2.16 6.73
CA LEU A 257 16.89 -1.10 6.77
C LEU A 257 15.61 -1.59 7.45
N LEU A 258 15.17 -2.83 7.15
CA LEU A 258 14.00 -3.45 7.77
C LEU A 258 14.11 -3.55 9.29
N GLU A 259 15.23 -4.07 9.79
CA GLU A 259 15.50 -4.19 11.22
C GLU A 259 15.51 -2.83 11.93
N TRP A 260 16.08 -1.82 11.28
CA TRP A 260 16.07 -0.46 11.82
C TRP A 260 14.64 0.10 11.89
N ILE A 261 13.83 -0.02 10.82
CA ILE A 261 12.43 0.46 10.82
C ILE A 261 11.63 -0.25 11.92
N ASN A 262 11.79 -1.57 12.07
CA ASN A 262 11.11 -2.33 13.12
C ASN A 262 11.47 -1.84 14.52
N SER A 263 12.77 -1.62 14.77
CA SER A 263 13.24 -1.08 16.06
C SER A 263 12.70 0.32 16.33
N GLU A 264 12.57 1.12 15.27
CA GLU A 264 12.03 2.48 15.35
C GLU A 264 10.53 2.45 15.68
N ILE A 265 9.73 1.62 14.99
CA ILE A 265 8.31 1.44 15.29
C ILE A 265 8.11 0.99 16.75
N GLU A 266 8.90 0.03 17.24
CA GLU A 266 8.83 -0.42 18.62
C GLU A 266 9.21 0.69 19.64
N SER A 267 10.16 1.55 19.27
CA SER A 267 10.59 2.68 20.12
C SER A 267 9.53 3.77 20.17
N LEU A 268 9.03 4.17 19.02
CA LEU A 268 7.95 5.15 18.85
C LEU A 268 6.67 4.70 19.56
N GLY A 269 6.36 3.40 19.54
CA GLY A 269 5.23 2.83 20.25
C GLY A 269 5.29 2.97 21.79
N LYS A 270 6.48 3.15 22.38
CA LYS A 270 6.61 3.44 23.82
C LYS A 270 6.25 4.90 24.16
N GLU A 271 6.22 5.74 23.14
CA GLU A 271 5.94 7.18 23.23
C GLU A 271 4.51 7.51 22.77
N ASN A 272 3.70 6.50 22.38
CA ASN A 272 2.38 6.64 21.76
C ASN A 272 2.44 7.53 20.49
N PHE A 273 3.45 7.35 19.68
CA PHE A 273 3.69 8.17 18.49
C PHE A 273 2.56 8.05 17.46
N PHE A 274 2.04 6.84 17.20
CA PHE A 274 1.03 6.64 16.17
C PHE A 274 -0.35 7.17 16.60
N HIS A 275 -0.63 7.26 17.91
CA HIS A 275 -1.79 8.01 18.40
C HIS A 275 -1.58 9.52 18.24
N ALA A 276 -0.39 10.04 18.51
CA ALA A 276 -0.10 11.45 18.28
C ALA A 276 -0.13 11.82 16.78
N ASP A 277 0.30 10.92 15.90
CA ASP A 277 0.15 11.07 14.46
C ASP A 277 -1.33 11.10 14.05
N TYR A 278 -2.15 10.18 14.60
CA TYR A 278 -3.60 10.19 14.39
C TYR A 278 -4.23 11.51 14.82
N GLU A 279 -3.91 11.99 16.01
CA GLU A 279 -4.40 13.28 16.52
C GLU A 279 -3.95 14.47 15.65
N ALA A 280 -2.76 14.39 15.05
CA ALA A 280 -2.23 15.45 14.20
C ALA A 280 -2.79 15.45 12.77
N THR A 281 -3.17 14.27 12.23
CA THR A 281 -3.44 14.11 10.80
C THR A 281 -4.82 13.55 10.46
N LEU A 282 -5.39 12.72 11.33
CA LEU A 282 -6.61 11.95 11.04
C LEU A 282 -7.83 12.38 11.88
N ILE A 283 -7.61 13.00 13.05
CA ILE A 283 -8.68 13.32 14.01
C ILE A 283 -9.78 14.22 13.43
N ASP A 284 -9.40 15.19 12.60
CA ASP A 284 -10.34 16.11 11.96
C ASP A 284 -11.26 15.40 10.94
N THR A 285 -10.76 14.32 10.33
CA THR A 285 -11.53 13.53 9.37
C THR A 285 -12.41 12.49 10.06
N TYR A 286 -11.85 11.69 10.97
CA TYR A 286 -12.55 10.51 11.50
C TYR A 286 -13.15 10.73 12.89
N GLY A 287 -12.69 11.76 13.63
CA GLY A 287 -13.04 11.94 15.02
C GLY A 287 -12.32 10.93 15.94
N LYS A 288 -12.67 10.96 17.21
CA LYS A 288 -11.99 10.17 18.25
C LYS A 288 -12.39 8.68 18.25
N ASP A 289 -13.56 8.38 17.75
CA ASP A 289 -14.14 7.03 17.85
C ASP A 289 -13.39 5.99 16.97
N TYR A 290 -12.69 6.45 15.94
CA TYR A 290 -11.90 5.57 15.05
C TYR A 290 -10.45 5.37 15.50
N GLU A 291 -9.93 6.16 16.43
CA GLU A 291 -8.53 6.16 16.85
C GLU A 291 -8.06 4.78 17.30
N GLU A 292 -8.74 4.20 18.29
CA GLU A 292 -8.38 2.90 18.87
C GLU A 292 -8.54 1.72 17.86
N THR A 293 -9.40 1.88 16.86
CA THR A 293 -9.62 0.83 15.87
C THR A 293 -8.64 0.90 14.72
N LEU A 294 -8.15 2.10 14.38
CA LEU A 294 -7.24 2.30 13.26
C LEU A 294 -5.77 2.22 13.66
N VAL A 295 -5.40 2.77 14.81
CA VAL A 295 -3.99 2.85 15.23
C VAL A 295 -3.45 1.50 15.66
N VAL A 296 -2.26 1.15 15.19
CA VAL A 296 -1.47 0.02 15.66
C VAL A 296 -0.20 0.57 16.31
N GLU A 297 -0.19 0.63 17.62
CA GLU A 297 0.91 1.20 18.38
C GLU A 297 2.04 0.19 18.56
N GLY A 298 3.27 0.59 18.17
CA GLY A 298 4.47 -0.24 18.35
C GLY A 298 4.44 -1.58 17.62
N GLY A 299 3.70 -1.68 16.52
CA GLY A 299 3.57 -2.89 15.72
C GLY A 299 2.70 -3.98 16.36
N LYS A 300 1.98 -3.68 17.43
CA LYS A 300 1.17 -4.66 18.18
C LYS A 300 -0.28 -4.60 17.71
N VAL A 301 -0.66 -5.54 16.87
CA VAL A 301 -2.06 -5.72 16.47
C VAL A 301 -2.84 -6.30 17.66
N SER A 302 -3.86 -5.60 18.13
CA SER A 302 -4.74 -6.11 19.18
C SER A 302 -5.72 -7.13 18.59
N ASP A 303 -5.79 -8.32 19.17
CA ASP A 303 -6.72 -9.39 18.75
C ASP A 303 -8.22 -9.01 18.96
N GLY A 304 -8.52 -7.80 19.46
CA GLY A 304 -9.86 -7.37 19.85
C GLY A 304 -10.67 -6.64 18.78
N ALA A 305 -10.04 -6.06 17.76
CA ALA A 305 -10.74 -5.22 16.79
C ALA A 305 -11.67 -5.99 15.81
N ALA A 306 -11.47 -7.32 15.68
CA ALA A 306 -12.33 -8.17 14.83
C ALA A 306 -13.63 -8.63 15.52
N ALA A 307 -13.74 -8.51 16.86
CA ALA A 307 -14.85 -9.08 17.62
C ALA A 307 -15.98 -8.07 17.91
N GLU A 308 -15.72 -6.77 17.94
CA GLU A 308 -16.74 -5.78 18.33
C GLU A 308 -17.65 -5.34 17.19
N ALA A 309 -17.15 -5.31 15.94
CA ALA A 309 -17.99 -4.99 14.78
C ALA A 309 -19.05 -6.06 14.45
N SER A 310 -18.91 -7.29 14.99
CA SER A 310 -19.89 -8.36 14.81
C SER A 310 -20.90 -8.48 15.97
N SER A 311 -20.69 -7.84 17.10
CA SER A 311 -21.55 -7.95 18.28
C SER A 311 -22.62 -6.87 18.39
N GLU A 312 -22.37 -5.66 17.88
CA GLU A 312 -23.39 -4.58 17.93
C GLU A 312 -24.52 -4.77 16.92
N SER A 313 -24.27 -5.42 15.77
CA SER A 313 -25.34 -5.69 14.80
C SER A 313 -26.27 -6.84 15.19
N SER A 314 -25.94 -7.65 16.22
CA SER A 314 -26.76 -8.76 16.67
C SER A 314 -27.60 -8.45 17.91
N GLU A 315 -27.29 -7.40 18.68
CA GLU A 315 -28.08 -7.02 19.86
C GLU A 315 -29.25 -6.10 19.55
N GLU A 316 -29.13 -5.19 18.55
CA GLU A 316 -30.27 -4.35 18.17
C GLU A 316 -31.38 -5.13 17.43
N ALA A 317 -31.06 -6.23 16.74
CA ALA A 317 -32.07 -7.07 16.09
C ALA A 317 -32.83 -7.98 17.06
N SER A 318 -32.31 -8.21 18.28
CA SER A 318 -32.93 -9.08 19.28
C SER A 318 -33.86 -8.35 20.25
N THR A 319 -33.71 -7.05 20.41
CA THR A 319 -34.53 -6.24 21.33
C THR A 319 -35.82 -5.71 20.68
N SER A 320 -35.86 -5.55 19.34
CA SER A 320 -37.08 -5.12 18.65
C SER A 320 -38.10 -6.24 18.43
N ALA A 321 -37.68 -7.53 18.38
CA ALA A 321 -38.57 -8.67 18.20
C ALA A 321 -39.28 -9.09 19.47
N THR A 322 -38.85 -8.69 20.66
CA THR A 322 -39.46 -9.05 21.94
C THR A 322 -40.52 -8.05 22.44
N SER A 323 -40.55 -6.83 21.92
CA SER A 323 -41.55 -5.82 22.31
C SER A 323 -42.89 -5.91 21.54
N GLU A 324 -42.87 -6.39 20.31
CA GLU A 324 -44.11 -6.57 19.51
C GLU A 324 -44.91 -7.83 19.88
N ALA A 325 -44.28 -8.85 20.48
CA ALA A 325 -44.97 -10.06 20.89
C ALA A 325 -45.69 -9.93 22.25
N ALA A 326 -45.40 -8.89 23.05
CA ALA A 326 -46.02 -8.68 24.36
C ALA A 326 -47.30 -7.82 24.31
N GLU A 327 -47.50 -7.01 23.29
CA GLU A 327 -48.69 -6.15 23.14
C GLU A 327 -49.87 -6.86 22.49
N ALA A 328 -49.64 -7.91 21.72
CA ALA A 328 -50.72 -8.70 21.09
C ALA A 328 -51.42 -9.72 22.01
N ALA A 329 -50.84 -9.96 23.19
CA ALA A 329 -51.41 -10.95 24.14
C ALA A 329 -52.36 -10.34 25.19
N THR A 330 -52.46 -9.01 25.31
CA THR A 330 -53.23 -8.32 26.35
C THR A 330 -54.62 -7.88 25.85
N GLU A 331 -54.89 -7.82 24.57
CA GLU A 331 -56.21 -7.41 24.03
C GLU A 331 -57.22 -8.56 23.86
N ALA A 332 -56.80 -9.81 23.99
CA ALA A 332 -57.71 -10.97 23.82
C ALA A 332 -58.41 -11.45 25.12
N SER A 333 -58.18 -10.79 26.28
CA SER A 333 -58.73 -11.23 27.58
C SER A 333 -59.81 -10.33 28.18
N SER A 334 -60.31 -9.28 27.48
CA SER A 334 -61.33 -8.37 28.02
C SER A 334 -62.66 -8.35 27.30
N ALA A 335 -62.96 -9.38 26.48
CA ALA A 335 -64.28 -9.57 25.86
C ALA A 335 -64.85 -10.97 26.15
N LYS A 336 -65.34 -11.15 27.43
CA LYS A 336 -66.42 -12.07 27.78
C LYS A 336 -67.02 -11.68 29.11
#